data_433b487f2ef995caae7ca2088693d35b
#
_entry.id   433b487f2ef995caae7ca2088693d35b
#
_cell.length_a   1.000
_cell.length_b   1.000
_cell.length_c   1.000
_cell.angle_alpha   90.00
_cell.angle_beta   90.00
_cell.angle_gamma   90.00
#
_symmetry.space_group_name_H-M   'P 1'
#
loop_
_entity.id
_entity.type
_entity.pdbx_description
1 polymer ?
#
loop_
_entity_poly.entity_id
_entity_poly.type
_entity_poly.pdbx_seq_one_letter_code
_entity_poly.pdbx_strand_id
1 'polypeptide(L)'
;MKIVLAYGTALCLASLLALEPTIAQFPPPPPTSAPPEDAPPLVGKPKKKTTPSGVNITGNWIGQLTQVGSDAPHQFELAITASGAETRYPDLDCVGKLTRIGSSKSYVFFVETITKGQADKGGRCPDGTVTVARQGDKLALRWFGSIQDDVVVSYGTLSRK
;
A
#
# COMPACT_ATOMS: atom_id res chain seq x y z
N MET A 1 -21.99 -72.95 -12.20
CA MET A 1 -22.96 -71.89 -12.11
C MET A 1 -22.23 -70.59 -12.48
N LYS A 2 -22.39 -70.13 -13.74
CA LYS A 2 -21.66 -68.98 -14.31
C LYS A 2 -22.62 -67.76 -14.32
N ILE A 3 -22.28 -66.69 -13.58
CA ILE A 3 -23.06 -65.47 -13.60
C ILE A 3 -22.34 -64.51 -14.54
N VAL A 4 -23.01 -64.11 -15.59
CA VAL A 4 -22.56 -63.11 -16.57
C VAL A 4 -23.13 -61.76 -16.12
N LEU A 5 -22.27 -60.81 -15.70
CA LEU A 5 -22.65 -59.44 -15.45
C LEU A 5 -22.50 -58.64 -16.78
N ALA A 6 -23.59 -58.08 -17.23
CA ALA A 6 -23.63 -57.13 -18.35
C ALA A 6 -23.29 -55.73 -17.85
N TYR A 7 -22.26 -55.11 -18.41
CA TYR A 7 -21.91 -53.70 -18.21
C TYR A 7 -22.70 -52.84 -19.18
N GLY A 8 -23.60 -52.01 -18.62
CA GLY A 8 -24.29 -50.96 -19.33
C GLY A 8 -23.40 -49.69 -19.36
N THR A 9 -22.93 -49.30 -20.56
CA THR A 9 -22.24 -48.03 -20.77
C THR A 9 -23.24 -46.89 -20.90
N ALA A 10 -23.37 -46.05 -19.88
CA ALA A 10 -24.10 -44.80 -19.95
C ALA A 10 -23.17 -43.70 -20.49
N LEU A 11 -23.47 -43.26 -21.74
CA LEU A 11 -22.85 -42.06 -22.34
C LEU A 11 -23.45 -40.79 -21.65
N CYS A 12 -22.73 -40.16 -20.75
CA CYS A 12 -23.02 -38.81 -20.31
C CYS A 12 -22.44 -37.79 -21.31
N LEU A 13 -23.30 -37.21 -22.15
CA LEU A 13 -22.95 -36.00 -22.92
C LEU A 13 -22.84 -34.83 -21.94
N ALA A 14 -21.61 -34.43 -21.62
CA ALA A 14 -21.33 -33.21 -20.90
C ALA A 14 -21.40 -32.04 -21.90
N SER A 15 -22.48 -31.24 -21.82
CA SER A 15 -22.59 -29.94 -22.49
C SER A 15 -21.67 -28.95 -21.81
N LEU A 16 -20.51 -28.66 -22.43
CA LEU A 16 -19.65 -27.53 -22.05
C LEU A 16 -20.35 -26.23 -22.44
N LEU A 17 -21.01 -25.59 -21.49
CA LEU A 17 -21.37 -24.17 -21.60
C LEU A 17 -20.07 -23.37 -21.43
N ALA A 18 -19.55 -22.87 -22.56
CA ALA A 18 -18.46 -21.88 -22.55
C ALA A 18 -19.02 -20.58 -21.97
N LEU A 19 -18.67 -20.26 -20.69
CA LEU A 19 -18.82 -18.91 -20.17
C LEU A 19 -17.73 -18.05 -20.83
N GLU A 20 -18.12 -17.25 -21.80
CA GLU A 20 -17.27 -16.19 -22.32
C GLU A 20 -17.08 -15.12 -21.21
N PRO A 21 -15.82 -14.75 -20.85
CA PRO A 21 -15.59 -13.66 -19.91
C PRO A 21 -16.04 -12.36 -20.58
N THR A 22 -17.10 -11.75 -20.06
CA THR A 22 -17.51 -10.40 -20.45
C THR A 22 -16.46 -9.44 -19.96
N ILE A 23 -15.53 -9.04 -20.84
CA ILE A 23 -14.57 -7.97 -20.55
C ILE A 23 -15.39 -6.68 -20.42
N ALA A 24 -15.50 -6.15 -19.20
CA ALA A 24 -16.08 -4.86 -18.96
C ALA A 24 -15.28 -3.80 -19.73
N GLN A 25 -15.83 -3.32 -20.85
CA GLN A 25 -15.24 -2.24 -21.61
C GLN A 25 -15.41 -0.95 -20.79
N PHE A 26 -14.30 -0.41 -20.32
CA PHE A 26 -14.29 0.95 -19.78
C PHE A 26 -14.80 1.91 -20.85
N PRO A 27 -15.69 2.86 -20.52
CA PRO A 27 -16.11 3.87 -21.46
C PRO A 27 -14.87 4.63 -21.96
N PRO A 28 -14.80 4.97 -23.25
CA PRO A 28 -13.68 5.73 -23.80
C PRO A 28 -13.55 7.05 -23.02
N PRO A 29 -12.31 7.51 -22.79
CA PRO A 29 -12.10 8.79 -22.12
C PRO A 29 -12.81 9.91 -22.93
N PRO A 30 -13.39 10.91 -22.26
CA PRO A 30 -14.01 12.02 -22.94
C PRO A 30 -12.99 12.68 -23.89
N PRO A 31 -13.41 13.18 -25.05
CA PRO A 31 -12.50 13.83 -26.00
C PRO A 31 -11.79 14.96 -25.27
N THR A 32 -10.46 14.91 -25.27
CA THR A 32 -9.63 15.98 -24.76
C THR A 32 -9.89 17.20 -25.64
N SER A 33 -10.68 18.16 -25.15
CA SER A 33 -10.80 19.46 -25.79
C SER A 33 -9.42 20.08 -25.81
N ALA A 34 -8.87 20.31 -27.01
CA ALA A 34 -7.64 21.03 -27.17
C ALA A 34 -7.75 22.39 -26.45
N PRO A 35 -6.70 22.81 -25.72
CA PRO A 35 -6.72 24.13 -25.10
C PRO A 35 -6.97 25.21 -26.18
N PRO A 36 -7.78 26.24 -25.92
CA PRO A 36 -7.96 27.31 -26.86
C PRO A 36 -6.60 27.93 -27.17
N GLU A 37 -6.29 28.08 -28.46
CA GLU A 37 -5.00 28.50 -29.00
C GLU A 37 -4.66 29.99 -28.66
N ASP A 38 -5.58 30.73 -28.05
CA ASP A 38 -5.46 32.12 -27.67
C ASP A 38 -5.29 32.36 -26.15
N ALA A 39 -4.86 31.38 -25.39
CA ALA A 39 -4.57 31.60 -23.98
C ALA A 39 -3.29 32.47 -23.86
N PRO A 40 -3.35 33.68 -23.28
CA PRO A 40 -2.17 34.51 -23.10
C PRO A 40 -1.14 33.73 -22.24
N PRO A 41 0.17 33.85 -22.57
CA PRO A 41 1.19 33.11 -21.81
C PRO A 41 1.13 33.53 -20.35
N LEU A 42 0.87 32.59 -19.47
CA LEU A 42 0.91 32.77 -18.01
C LEU A 42 2.36 33.00 -17.58
N VAL A 43 2.90 34.17 -17.88
CA VAL A 43 4.16 34.67 -17.30
C VAL A 43 3.85 35.10 -15.87
N GLY A 44 3.52 34.13 -15.04
CA GLY A 44 3.50 34.31 -13.60
C GLY A 44 4.94 34.42 -13.12
N LYS A 45 5.31 35.57 -12.54
CA LYS A 45 6.56 35.70 -11.78
C LYS A 45 6.66 34.48 -10.86
N PRO A 46 7.85 33.81 -10.74
CA PRO A 46 8.01 32.65 -9.88
C PRO A 46 7.63 33.05 -8.46
N LYS A 47 6.43 32.65 -8.02
CA LYS A 47 6.04 32.79 -6.62
C LYS A 47 7.05 31.99 -5.85
N LYS A 48 7.81 32.69 -4.97
CA LYS A 48 8.70 32.12 -3.99
C LYS A 48 7.99 30.88 -3.42
N LYS A 49 8.53 29.68 -3.67
CA LYS A 49 7.99 28.42 -3.16
C LYS A 49 7.95 28.54 -1.64
N THR A 50 6.81 28.97 -1.11
CA THR A 50 6.52 28.82 0.31
C THR A 50 6.37 27.33 0.49
N THR A 51 7.39 26.67 1.02
CA THR A 51 7.34 25.29 1.44
C THR A 51 6.12 25.18 2.35
N PRO A 52 5.09 24.39 2.01
CA PRO A 52 3.95 24.23 2.91
C PRO A 52 4.52 23.86 4.26
N SER A 53 4.14 24.59 5.33
CA SER A 53 4.52 24.26 6.70
C SER A 53 3.95 22.88 6.98
N GLY A 54 4.73 21.85 6.64
CA GLY A 54 4.33 20.45 6.74
C GLY A 54 4.16 20.09 8.22
N VAL A 55 3.24 19.17 8.48
CA VAL A 55 3.04 18.59 9.80
C VAL A 55 4.40 18.17 10.38
N ASN A 56 4.78 18.71 11.53
CA ASN A 56 6.00 18.29 12.20
C ASN A 56 5.79 16.92 12.84
N ILE A 57 6.39 15.91 12.26
CA ILE A 57 6.37 14.51 12.70
C ILE A 57 7.74 14.01 13.15
N THR A 58 8.74 14.90 13.22
CA THR A 58 10.11 14.55 13.62
C THR A 58 10.12 13.97 15.03
N GLY A 59 10.91 12.93 15.25
CA GLY A 59 11.10 12.27 16.54
C GLY A 59 11.13 10.76 16.42
N ASN A 60 11.21 10.10 17.58
CA ASN A 60 11.12 8.67 17.73
C ASN A 60 9.73 8.29 18.24
N TRP A 61 9.12 7.33 17.59
CA TRP A 61 7.75 6.93 17.84
C TRP A 61 7.69 5.41 17.98
N ILE A 62 6.81 4.94 18.87
CA ILE A 62 6.61 3.51 19.13
C ILE A 62 5.12 3.21 19.24
N GLY A 63 4.72 2.02 18.84
CA GLY A 63 3.35 1.52 18.97
C GLY A 63 3.20 0.14 18.38
N GLN A 64 1.97 -0.20 18.07
CA GLN A 64 1.64 -1.46 17.43
C GLN A 64 0.86 -1.21 16.15
N LEU A 65 1.09 -2.05 15.15
CA LEU A 65 0.31 -2.09 13.92
C LEU A 65 -0.54 -3.35 13.92
N THR A 66 -1.83 -3.17 13.66
CA THR A 66 -2.77 -4.26 13.43
C THR A 66 -2.93 -4.42 11.92
N GLN A 67 -2.72 -5.62 11.41
CA GLN A 67 -2.99 -5.95 10.02
C GLN A 67 -4.46 -6.31 9.85
N VAL A 68 -5.09 -5.81 8.80
CA VAL A 68 -6.48 -6.18 8.46
C VAL A 68 -6.54 -7.69 8.19
N GLY A 69 -7.47 -8.37 8.84
CA GLY A 69 -7.61 -9.83 8.74
C GLY A 69 -6.68 -10.64 9.64
N SER A 70 -5.93 -9.98 10.55
CA SER A 70 -5.08 -10.65 11.55
C SER A 70 -5.36 -10.10 12.95
N ASP A 71 -5.45 -10.98 13.92
CA ASP A 71 -5.65 -10.62 15.34
C ASP A 71 -4.33 -10.34 16.07
N ALA A 72 -3.19 -10.62 15.45
CA ALA A 72 -1.87 -10.42 16.06
C ALA A 72 -1.29 -9.05 15.68
N PRO A 73 -1.23 -8.08 16.60
CA PRO A 73 -0.53 -6.83 16.36
C PRO A 73 0.98 -7.04 16.37
N HIS A 74 1.69 -6.27 15.55
CA HIS A 74 3.15 -6.26 15.50
C HIS A 74 3.71 -4.99 16.15
N GLN A 75 4.81 -5.12 16.88
CA GLN A 75 5.52 -3.95 17.40
C GLN A 75 6.11 -3.14 16.23
N PHE A 76 6.03 -1.82 16.36
CA PHE A 76 6.48 -0.90 15.34
C PHE A 76 7.19 0.30 15.96
N GLU A 77 8.35 0.62 15.42
CA GLU A 77 9.11 1.81 15.75
C GLU A 77 9.34 2.65 14.50
N LEU A 78 9.24 3.97 14.66
CA LEU A 78 9.45 4.93 13.57
C LEU A 78 10.38 6.05 14.06
N ALA A 79 11.52 6.19 13.42
CA ALA A 79 12.46 7.28 13.66
C ALA A 79 12.43 8.25 12.48
N ILE A 80 12.11 9.52 12.71
CA ILE A 80 12.13 10.57 11.69
C ILE A 80 13.06 11.69 12.15
N THR A 81 14.11 11.93 11.37
CA THR A 81 15.11 12.96 11.59
C THR A 81 15.17 13.94 10.42
N ALA A 82 16.00 14.96 10.52
CA ALA A 82 16.24 15.87 9.39
C ALA A 82 16.97 15.18 8.23
N SER A 83 17.75 14.12 8.51
CA SER A 83 18.57 13.39 7.53
C SER A 83 17.87 12.17 6.92
N GLY A 84 16.75 11.71 7.47
CA GLY A 84 16.03 10.55 6.97
C GLY A 84 14.99 10.00 7.93
N ALA A 85 14.35 8.93 7.49
CA ALA A 85 13.38 8.22 8.30
C ALA A 85 13.57 6.69 8.16
N GLU A 86 13.37 5.98 9.27
CA GLU A 86 13.58 4.53 9.39
C GLU A 86 12.43 3.90 10.16
N THR A 87 12.05 2.72 9.76
CA THR A 87 11.09 1.86 10.45
C THR A 87 11.77 0.62 11.01
N ARG A 88 11.24 0.10 12.11
CA ARG A 88 11.66 -1.17 12.69
C ARG A 88 10.42 -1.98 13.09
N TYR A 89 10.48 -3.27 12.81
CA TYR A 89 9.49 -4.27 13.20
C TYR A 89 10.17 -5.33 14.07
N PRO A 90 10.30 -5.10 15.38
CA PRO A 90 11.10 -5.98 16.25
C PRO A 90 10.66 -7.44 16.22
N ASP A 91 9.35 -7.68 16.22
CA ASP A 91 8.78 -9.04 16.23
C ASP A 91 9.02 -9.81 14.91
N LEU A 92 9.31 -9.08 13.83
CA LEU A 92 9.54 -9.65 12.50
C LEU A 92 11.03 -9.66 12.11
N ASP A 93 11.88 -9.05 12.94
CA ASP A 93 13.31 -8.79 12.67
C ASP A 93 13.54 -8.01 11.36
N CYS A 94 12.68 -7.00 11.10
CA CYS A 94 12.73 -6.19 9.88
C CYS A 94 13.11 -4.74 10.16
N VAL A 95 13.79 -4.14 9.18
CA VAL A 95 14.15 -2.71 9.15
C VAL A 95 13.81 -2.16 7.78
N GLY A 96 13.18 -0.99 7.73
CA GLY A 96 12.84 -0.27 6.52
C GLY A 96 13.42 1.14 6.50
N LYS A 97 13.76 1.63 5.32
CA LYS A 97 14.10 3.02 5.04
C LYS A 97 12.92 3.70 4.39
N LEU A 98 12.55 4.88 4.91
CA LEU A 98 11.46 5.68 4.38
C LEU A 98 11.98 6.80 3.48
N THR A 99 11.44 6.87 2.27
CA THR A 99 11.64 7.98 1.35
C THR A 99 10.38 8.82 1.30
N ARG A 100 10.44 10.08 1.71
CA ARG A 100 9.30 11.00 1.68
C ARG A 100 8.95 11.34 0.24
N ILE A 101 7.70 11.10 -0.16
CA ILE A 101 7.19 11.37 -1.51
C ILE A 101 6.23 12.56 -1.57
N GLY A 102 5.71 12.99 -0.42
CA GLY A 102 4.81 14.14 -0.38
C GLY A 102 4.25 14.45 0.99
N SER A 103 3.50 15.53 1.06
CA SER A 103 2.71 15.89 2.25
C SER A 103 1.52 16.75 1.87
N SER A 104 0.46 16.64 2.65
CA SER A 104 -0.68 17.57 2.67
C SER A 104 -0.70 18.33 4.01
N LYS A 105 -1.79 19.06 4.29
CA LYS A 105 -1.95 19.78 5.57
C LYS A 105 -1.88 18.86 6.79
N SER A 106 -2.36 17.62 6.66
CA SER A 106 -2.52 16.69 7.79
C SER A 106 -1.71 15.42 7.64
N TYR A 107 -1.21 15.10 6.46
CA TYR A 107 -0.59 13.82 6.14
C TYR A 107 0.81 14.01 5.57
N VAL A 108 1.67 13.04 5.87
CA VAL A 108 2.97 12.85 5.21
C VAL A 108 3.00 11.46 4.62
N PHE A 109 3.48 11.35 3.38
CA PHE A 109 3.50 10.12 2.60
C PHE A 109 4.94 9.68 2.36
N PHE A 110 5.18 8.39 2.54
CA PHE A 110 6.48 7.76 2.33
C PHE A 110 6.34 6.50 1.48
N VAL A 111 7.38 6.20 0.72
CA VAL A 111 7.67 4.84 0.25
C VAL A 111 8.62 4.21 1.25
N GLU A 112 8.33 2.98 1.65
CA GLU A 112 9.17 2.16 2.48
C GLU A 112 9.90 1.12 1.64
N THR A 113 11.22 1.07 1.80
CA THR A 113 12.04 0.01 1.24
C THR A 113 12.65 -0.78 2.39
N ILE A 114 12.32 -2.06 2.47
CA ILE A 114 12.85 -2.95 3.50
C ILE A 114 14.33 -3.22 3.22
N THR A 115 15.19 -2.95 4.20
CA THR A 115 16.64 -3.12 4.10
C THR A 115 17.15 -4.36 4.85
N LYS A 116 16.35 -4.87 5.80
CA LYS A 116 16.59 -6.13 6.53
C LYS A 116 15.27 -6.89 6.65
N GLY A 117 15.28 -8.20 6.42
CA GLY A 117 14.11 -9.07 6.53
C GLY A 117 13.18 -9.00 5.33
N GLN A 118 13.71 -8.68 4.13
CA GLN A 118 12.97 -8.54 2.88
C GLN A 118 12.30 -9.85 2.46
N ALA A 119 11.02 -9.77 2.08
CA ALA A 119 10.21 -10.93 1.69
C ALA A 119 10.75 -11.63 0.43
N ASP A 120 11.26 -10.88 -0.54
CA ASP A 120 11.89 -11.39 -1.77
C ASP A 120 13.22 -12.12 -1.52
N LYS A 121 13.81 -11.97 -0.33
CA LYS A 121 15.05 -12.65 0.12
C LYS A 121 14.83 -13.66 1.24
N GLY A 122 13.60 -14.16 1.35
CA GLY A 122 13.23 -15.16 2.35
C GLY A 122 12.89 -14.60 3.74
N GLY A 123 12.80 -13.28 3.89
CA GLY A 123 12.28 -12.61 5.08
C GLY A 123 10.76 -12.54 5.10
N ARG A 124 10.23 -11.69 5.97
CA ARG A 124 8.77 -11.56 6.22
C ARG A 124 8.18 -10.24 5.78
N CYS A 125 9.01 -9.23 5.54
CA CYS A 125 8.55 -7.87 5.33
C CYS A 125 8.67 -7.46 3.86
N PRO A 126 7.55 -7.11 3.20
CA PRO A 126 7.55 -6.54 1.86
C PRO A 126 7.83 -5.05 1.91
N ASP A 127 8.25 -4.49 0.80
CA ASP A 127 8.23 -3.05 0.56
C ASP A 127 6.79 -2.53 0.56
N GLY A 128 6.60 -1.24 0.88
CA GLY A 128 5.26 -0.68 0.98
C GLY A 128 5.22 0.84 0.94
N THR A 129 4.08 1.36 1.32
CA THR A 129 3.84 2.79 1.50
C THR A 129 3.35 3.07 2.90
N VAL A 130 3.85 4.15 3.48
CA VAL A 130 3.49 4.61 4.83
C VAL A 130 2.84 5.98 4.75
N THR A 131 1.67 6.11 5.34
CA THR A 131 1.00 7.40 5.53
C THR A 131 0.94 7.70 7.01
N VAL A 132 1.39 8.89 7.40
CA VAL A 132 1.41 9.34 8.79
C VAL A 132 0.61 10.62 8.93
N ALA A 133 -0.25 10.69 9.94
CA ALA A 133 -1.01 11.88 10.31
C ALA A 133 -0.79 12.23 11.79
N ARG A 134 -0.61 13.51 12.08
CA ARG A 134 -0.50 13.98 13.46
C ARG A 134 -1.88 14.02 14.13
N GLN A 135 -1.99 13.43 15.30
CA GLN A 135 -3.19 13.44 16.15
C GLN A 135 -2.81 13.87 17.57
N GLY A 136 -2.80 15.18 17.82
CA GLY A 136 -2.33 15.72 19.09
C GLY A 136 -0.84 15.42 19.32
N ASP A 137 -0.55 14.70 20.38
CA ASP A 137 0.80 14.21 20.75
C ASP A 137 1.16 12.85 20.12
N LYS A 138 0.22 12.22 19.41
CA LYS A 138 0.39 10.91 18.76
C LYS A 138 0.49 11.02 17.23
N LEU A 139 0.87 9.91 16.59
CA LEU A 139 0.79 9.73 15.15
C LEU A 139 -0.17 8.60 14.83
N ALA A 140 -1.17 8.85 13.98
CA ALA A 140 -1.88 7.79 13.29
C ALA A 140 -1.06 7.34 12.09
N LEU A 141 -0.92 6.04 11.90
CA LEU A 141 -0.16 5.44 10.81
C LEU A 141 -1.03 4.46 10.03
N ARG A 142 -0.84 4.45 8.71
CA ARG A 142 -1.35 3.43 7.80
C ARG A 142 -0.20 2.95 6.95
N TRP A 143 -0.13 1.63 6.79
CA TRP A 143 0.81 0.96 5.92
C TRP A 143 0.06 0.16 4.86
N PHE A 144 0.55 0.17 3.62
CA PHE A 144 0.00 -0.56 2.48
C PHE A 144 1.14 -1.22 1.72
N GLY A 145 0.97 -2.47 1.36
CA GLY A 145 1.89 -3.23 0.54
C GLY A 145 1.22 -4.48 -0.01
N SER A 146 2.02 -5.37 -0.59
CA SER A 146 1.52 -6.67 -1.06
C SER A 146 2.48 -7.79 -0.68
N ILE A 147 1.92 -8.97 -0.40
CA ILE A 147 2.64 -10.22 -0.19
C ILE A 147 2.03 -11.25 -1.12
N GLN A 148 2.79 -11.79 -2.07
CA GLN A 148 2.33 -12.81 -3.01
C GLN A 148 0.99 -12.44 -3.69
N ASP A 149 0.92 -11.19 -4.20
CA ASP A 149 -0.25 -10.59 -4.86
C ASP A 149 -1.44 -10.23 -3.95
N ASP A 150 -1.42 -10.61 -2.69
CA ASP A 150 -2.41 -10.18 -1.71
C ASP A 150 -2.10 -8.78 -1.19
N VAL A 151 -3.12 -7.90 -1.20
CA VAL A 151 -3.00 -6.56 -0.64
C VAL A 151 -3.02 -6.65 0.89
N VAL A 152 -1.98 -6.11 1.50
CA VAL A 152 -1.85 -6.03 2.96
C VAL A 152 -2.03 -4.59 3.42
N VAL A 153 -2.90 -4.40 4.39
CA VAL A 153 -3.15 -3.10 5.02
C VAL A 153 -2.92 -3.24 6.52
N SER A 154 -2.08 -2.38 7.09
CA SER A 154 -1.88 -2.31 8.53
C SER A 154 -2.10 -0.89 9.04
N TYR A 155 -2.56 -0.74 10.27
CA TYR A 155 -2.81 0.55 10.89
C TYR A 155 -2.47 0.54 12.38
N GLY A 156 -2.18 1.70 12.90
CA GLY A 156 -1.90 1.87 14.31
C GLY A 156 -1.78 3.31 14.74
N THR A 157 -1.61 3.47 16.03
CA THR A 157 -1.33 4.77 16.66
C THR A 157 -0.01 4.67 17.42
N LEU A 158 0.88 5.63 17.16
CA LEU A 158 2.20 5.68 17.76
C LEU A 158 2.27 6.81 18.79
N SER A 159 2.94 6.54 19.89
CA SER A 159 3.30 7.52 20.92
C SER A 159 4.79 7.88 20.81
N ARG A 160 5.19 9.00 21.37
CA ARG A 160 6.62 9.33 21.47
C ARG A 160 7.33 8.32 22.37
N LYS A 161 8.54 7.92 21.91
CA LYS A 161 9.45 7.06 22.67
C LYS A 161 10.23 7.91 23.64
#